data_d8fbf8384196c5d186a5c4db5580825e
#
_entry.id   d8fbf8384196c5d186a5c4db5580825e
#
_cell.length_a   1.000
_cell.length_b   1.000
_cell.length_c   1.000
_cell.angle_alpha   90.00
_cell.angle_beta   90.00
_cell.angle_gamma   90.00
#
_symmetry.space_group_name_H-M   'P 1'
#
loop_
_entity.id
_entity.type
_entity.pdbx_description
1 polymer ?
#
loop_
_entity_poly.entity_id
_entity_poly.type
_entity_poly.pdbx_seq_one_letter_code
_entity_poly.pdbx_strand_id
1 'polypeptide(L)'
;MSNQFSGTKEVAENLAFNLDDLNKYIQEKEINIPSISECKQFKGGQSNPTYLLTGNGQNYVLRRKPPGKLLKSAHAVDREYRVITALQDTPVPTPKTYHLCEDPEIIGTDFYIMEFCDGIIYWDPVASEVNTERRKGIFDQLN
;
A
#
# COMPACT_ATOMS: atom_id res chain seq x y z
N MET A 1 21.19 4.25 -8.51
CA MET A 1 20.59 5.26 -7.62
C MET A 1 19.11 5.02 -7.35
N SER A 2 18.35 4.57 -8.34
CA SER A 2 16.91 4.25 -8.18
C SER A 2 16.62 3.11 -7.18
N ASN A 3 17.53 2.17 -7.01
CA ASN A 3 17.32 0.99 -6.15
C ASN A 3 17.28 1.27 -4.63
N GLN A 4 17.69 2.44 -4.20
CA GLN A 4 17.71 2.80 -2.78
C GLN A 4 16.29 2.85 -2.17
N PHE A 5 15.29 3.23 -2.95
CA PHE A 5 13.90 3.37 -2.52
C PHE A 5 12.97 2.28 -3.07
N SER A 6 13.50 1.36 -3.87
CA SER A 6 12.74 0.25 -4.44
C SER A 6 12.84 -0.99 -3.57
N GLY A 7 11.82 -1.87 -3.67
CA GLY A 7 11.78 -3.15 -2.98
C GLY A 7 11.31 -3.05 -1.53
N THR A 8 11.54 -4.13 -0.80
CA THR A 8 11.13 -4.28 0.60
C THR A 8 12.33 -4.45 1.52
N LYS A 9 12.09 -4.26 2.81
CA LYS A 9 13.01 -4.49 3.91
C LYS A 9 12.26 -5.10 5.09
N GLU A 10 12.99 -5.55 6.10
CA GLU A 10 12.36 -5.95 7.35
C GLU A 10 11.60 -4.77 7.97
N VAL A 11 10.50 -5.07 8.65
CA VAL A 11 9.67 -4.04 9.28
C VAL A 11 10.46 -3.37 10.39
N ALA A 12 10.53 -2.05 10.35
CA ALA A 12 11.18 -1.27 11.41
C ALA A 12 10.46 -1.48 12.75
N GLU A 13 11.21 -1.60 13.83
CA GLU A 13 10.69 -1.94 15.17
C GLU A 13 9.57 -0.98 15.61
N ASN A 14 9.74 0.31 15.39
CA ASN A 14 8.74 1.34 15.73
C ASN A 14 7.51 1.34 14.82
N LEU A 15 7.54 0.60 13.71
CA LEU A 15 6.44 0.47 12.74
C LEU A 15 5.87 -0.95 12.70
N ALA A 16 6.37 -1.84 13.55
CA ALA A 16 5.88 -3.21 13.66
C ALA A 16 4.48 -3.25 14.29
N PHE A 17 3.71 -4.26 13.93
CA PHE A 17 2.43 -4.58 14.53
C PHE A 17 2.27 -6.09 14.65
N ASN A 18 1.31 -6.53 15.46
CA ASN A 18 1.08 -7.96 15.66
C ASN A 18 0.34 -8.56 14.46
N LEU A 19 1.02 -9.49 13.77
CA LEU A 19 0.45 -10.15 12.59
C LEU A 19 -0.72 -11.08 12.94
N ASP A 20 -0.70 -11.68 14.13
CA ASP A 20 -1.79 -12.54 14.60
C ASP A 20 -3.07 -11.73 14.83
N ASP A 21 -2.95 -10.52 15.36
CA ASP A 21 -4.09 -9.61 15.54
C ASP A 21 -4.67 -9.20 14.18
N LEU A 22 -3.82 -8.94 13.20
CA LEU A 22 -4.29 -8.66 11.83
C LEU A 22 -5.01 -9.86 11.22
N ASN A 23 -4.46 -11.06 11.35
CA ASN A 23 -5.09 -12.29 10.84
C ASN A 23 -6.43 -12.59 11.50
N LYS A 24 -6.52 -12.40 12.80
CA LYS A 24 -7.77 -12.53 13.55
C LYS A 24 -8.82 -11.55 13.00
N TYR A 25 -8.44 -10.30 12.80
CA TYR A 25 -9.33 -9.29 12.23
C TYR A 25 -9.78 -9.63 10.81
N ILE A 26 -8.86 -10.08 9.94
CA ILE A 26 -9.17 -10.54 8.58
C ILE A 26 -10.24 -11.65 8.62
N GLN A 27 -10.10 -12.59 9.52
CA GLN A 27 -11.03 -13.70 9.68
C GLN A 27 -12.39 -13.24 10.24
N GLU A 28 -12.39 -12.43 11.29
CA GLU A 28 -13.61 -11.93 11.92
C GLU A 28 -14.44 -11.05 10.99
N LYS A 29 -13.81 -10.28 10.13
CA LYS A 29 -14.46 -9.41 9.14
C LYS A 29 -14.74 -10.09 7.80
N GLU A 30 -14.36 -11.36 7.68
CA GLU A 30 -14.55 -12.14 6.45
C GLU A 30 -13.94 -11.43 5.22
N ILE A 31 -12.80 -10.81 5.40
CA ILE A 31 -12.09 -10.11 4.31
C ILE A 31 -11.60 -11.17 3.32
N ASN A 32 -11.84 -10.95 2.03
CA ASN A 32 -11.57 -11.93 0.98
C ASN A 32 -10.07 -12.01 0.62
N ILE A 33 -9.25 -12.29 1.62
CA ILE A 33 -7.82 -12.58 1.47
C ILE A 33 -7.45 -13.73 2.43
N PRO A 34 -6.39 -14.52 2.11
CA PRO A 34 -5.95 -15.59 2.99
C PRO A 34 -5.28 -15.06 4.26
N SER A 35 -5.03 -15.94 5.22
CA SER A 35 -4.17 -15.62 6.36
C SER A 35 -2.79 -15.20 5.89
N ILE A 36 -2.25 -14.17 6.50
CA ILE A 36 -0.94 -13.61 6.16
C ILE A 36 0.14 -14.35 6.94
N SER A 37 1.12 -14.87 6.22
CA SER A 37 2.26 -15.61 6.78
C SER A 37 3.52 -14.75 6.92
N GLU A 38 3.64 -13.71 6.11
CA GLU A 38 4.82 -12.84 6.11
C GLU A 38 4.40 -11.38 5.89
N CYS A 39 5.11 -10.48 6.56
CA CYS A 39 4.95 -9.04 6.40
C CYS A 39 6.32 -8.38 6.26
N LYS A 40 6.51 -7.61 5.20
CA LYS A 40 7.70 -6.79 4.97
C LYS A 40 7.30 -5.34 4.74
N GLN A 41 8.21 -4.42 4.99
CA GLN A 41 7.98 -3.00 4.78
C GLN A 41 8.55 -2.56 3.43
N PHE A 42 7.80 -1.79 2.65
CA PHE A 42 8.35 -1.14 1.46
C PHE A 42 9.33 -0.04 1.86
N LYS A 43 10.40 0.11 1.09
CA LYS A 43 11.41 1.15 1.31
C LYS A 43 10.90 2.55 1.00
N GLY A 44 9.96 2.67 0.06
CA GLY A 44 9.28 3.91 -0.28
C GLY A 44 8.02 4.15 0.55
N GLY A 45 7.27 5.20 0.24
CA GLY A 45 6.00 5.51 0.91
C GLY A 45 6.19 6.18 2.26
N GLN A 46 7.03 7.19 2.33
CA GLN A 46 7.50 7.81 3.56
C GLN A 46 6.41 8.47 4.43
N SER A 47 5.35 8.98 3.83
CA SER A 47 4.28 9.66 4.58
C SER A 47 3.38 8.68 5.32
N ASN A 48 3.02 7.57 4.67
CA ASN A 48 2.21 6.50 5.26
C ASN A 48 2.97 5.18 5.12
N PRO A 49 3.34 4.52 6.23
CA PRO A 49 4.01 3.23 6.17
C PRO A 49 3.22 2.24 5.32
N THR A 50 3.93 1.55 4.44
CA THR A 50 3.34 0.63 3.47
C THR A 50 4.04 -0.72 3.58
N TYR A 51 3.25 -1.79 3.62
CA TYR A 51 3.72 -3.15 3.90
C TYR A 51 3.31 -4.10 2.78
N LEU A 52 4.19 -5.04 2.48
CA LEU A 52 3.89 -6.20 1.64
C LEU A 52 3.43 -7.33 2.54
N LEU A 53 2.22 -7.80 2.33
CA LEU A 53 1.65 -8.95 3.02
C LEU A 53 1.68 -10.14 2.07
N THR A 54 2.17 -11.28 2.54
CA THR A 54 2.17 -12.53 1.77
C THR A 54 1.34 -13.58 2.50
N GLY A 55 0.41 -14.18 1.78
CA GLY A 55 -0.41 -15.28 2.30
C GLY A 55 -0.82 -16.22 1.17
N ASN A 56 -0.67 -17.53 1.40
CA ASN A 56 -0.99 -18.56 0.43
C ASN A 56 -0.35 -18.33 -0.96
N GLY A 57 0.91 -17.86 -0.98
CA GLY A 57 1.64 -17.59 -2.22
C GLY A 57 1.19 -16.32 -2.97
N GLN A 58 0.30 -15.53 -2.41
CA GLN A 58 -0.19 -14.28 -2.99
C GLN A 58 0.26 -13.06 -2.19
N ASN A 59 0.39 -11.94 -2.85
CA ASN A 59 0.85 -10.68 -2.26
C ASN A 59 -0.27 -9.66 -2.20
N TYR A 60 -0.27 -8.89 -1.12
CA TYR A 60 -1.21 -7.78 -0.87
C TYR A 60 -0.44 -6.60 -0.31
N VAL A 61 -1.04 -5.43 -0.34
CA VAL A 61 -0.45 -4.22 0.21
C VAL A 61 -1.33 -3.70 1.34
N LEU A 62 -0.72 -3.47 2.50
CA LEU A 62 -1.35 -2.77 3.61
C LEU A 62 -0.71 -1.39 3.72
N ARG A 63 -1.51 -0.35 3.80
CA ARG A 63 -1.07 1.02 3.99
C ARG A 63 -1.77 1.62 5.22
N ARG A 64 -1.00 2.20 6.13
CA ARG A 64 -1.53 2.69 7.40
C ARG A 64 -1.07 4.12 7.72
N LYS A 65 -1.79 4.76 8.62
CA LYS A 65 -1.32 6.01 9.22
C LYS A 65 -0.05 5.74 10.03
N PRO A 66 0.93 6.66 10.06
CA PRO A 66 2.06 6.50 10.96
C PRO A 66 1.60 6.58 12.43
N PRO A 67 2.30 5.90 13.36
CA PRO A 67 1.99 5.99 14.77
C PRO A 67 2.30 7.38 15.32
N GLY A 68 1.63 7.76 16.42
CA GLY A 68 1.84 9.02 17.11
C GLY A 68 0.74 10.05 16.88
N LYS A 69 0.96 11.27 17.36
CA LYS A 69 0.01 12.37 17.18
C LYS A 69 0.13 12.94 15.76
N LEU A 70 -0.96 12.93 15.05
CA LEU A 70 -1.04 13.43 13.68
C LEU A 70 -1.90 14.71 13.65
N LEU A 71 -1.58 15.59 12.72
CA LEU A 71 -2.45 16.71 12.39
C LEU A 71 -3.78 16.19 11.84
N LYS A 72 -4.87 16.84 12.20
CA LYS A 72 -6.20 16.54 11.67
C LYS A 72 -6.13 16.66 10.14
N SER A 73 -6.62 15.66 9.44
CA SER A 73 -6.58 15.50 7.97
C SER A 73 -5.21 15.13 7.36
N ALA A 74 -4.13 15.10 8.12
CA ALA A 74 -2.87 14.54 7.63
C ALA A 74 -2.96 13.02 7.57
N HIS A 75 -2.27 12.41 6.60
CA HIS A 75 -2.18 10.95 6.46
C HIS A 75 -3.53 10.24 6.34
N ALA A 76 -4.45 10.81 5.57
CA ALA A 76 -5.84 10.35 5.44
C ALA A 76 -5.93 9.08 4.56
N VAL A 77 -5.58 7.92 5.12
CA VAL A 77 -5.67 6.62 4.43
C VAL A 77 -7.11 6.26 4.07
N ASP A 78 -8.09 6.71 4.84
CA ASP A 78 -9.52 6.57 4.55
C ASP A 78 -9.90 7.29 3.25
N ARG A 79 -9.36 8.48 3.02
CA ARG A 79 -9.57 9.23 1.78
C ARG A 79 -8.91 8.53 0.59
N GLU A 80 -7.67 8.06 0.74
CA GLU A 80 -7.00 7.28 -0.30
C GLU A 80 -7.84 6.06 -0.70
N TYR A 81 -8.29 5.29 0.29
CA TYR A 81 -9.13 4.11 0.06
C TYR A 81 -10.42 4.44 -0.68
N ARG A 82 -11.14 5.48 -0.26
CA ARG A 82 -12.40 5.88 -0.88
C ARG A 82 -12.22 6.32 -2.32
N VAL A 83 -11.16 7.09 -2.62
CA VAL A 83 -10.84 7.53 -3.99
C VAL A 83 -10.49 6.33 -4.87
N ILE A 84 -9.60 5.44 -4.42
CA ILE A 84 -9.21 4.26 -5.19
C ILE A 84 -10.41 3.37 -5.44
N THR A 85 -11.25 3.14 -4.43
CA THR A 85 -12.45 2.31 -4.55
C THR A 85 -13.46 2.92 -5.53
N ALA A 86 -13.67 4.22 -5.48
CA ALA A 86 -14.58 4.91 -6.40
C ALA A 86 -14.12 4.84 -7.85
N LEU A 87 -12.81 4.77 -8.09
CA LEU A 87 -12.24 4.69 -9.44
C LEU A 87 -12.30 3.29 -10.05
N GLN A 88 -12.60 2.23 -9.26
CA GLN A 88 -12.59 0.85 -9.76
C GLN A 88 -13.63 0.59 -10.85
N ASP A 89 -14.75 1.30 -10.82
CA ASP A 89 -15.80 1.18 -11.84
C ASP A 89 -15.59 2.14 -13.03
N THR A 90 -14.41 2.68 -13.16
CA THR A 90 -14.04 3.62 -14.23
C THR A 90 -12.91 3.04 -15.10
N PRO A 91 -12.63 3.61 -16.29
CA PRO A 91 -11.47 3.21 -17.10
C PRO A 91 -10.10 3.51 -16.47
N VAL A 92 -10.04 4.25 -15.36
CA VAL A 92 -8.78 4.57 -14.67
C VAL A 92 -8.23 3.31 -14.00
N PRO A 93 -7.02 2.86 -14.34
CA PRO A 93 -6.42 1.67 -13.72
C PRO A 93 -6.07 1.97 -12.26
N THR A 94 -6.62 1.17 -11.35
CA THR A 94 -6.36 1.26 -9.91
C THR A 94 -6.20 -0.14 -9.32
N PRO A 95 -5.45 -0.30 -8.22
CA PRO A 95 -5.41 -1.57 -7.51
C PRO A 95 -6.80 -1.87 -6.91
N LYS A 96 -7.16 -3.15 -6.87
CA LYS A 96 -8.36 -3.59 -6.18
C LYS A 96 -8.23 -3.32 -4.69
N THR A 97 -9.23 -2.70 -4.08
CA THR A 97 -9.29 -2.51 -2.63
C THR A 97 -10.06 -3.66 -1.98
N TYR A 98 -9.60 -4.10 -0.80
CA TYR A 98 -10.22 -5.20 -0.07
C TYR A 98 -10.95 -4.74 1.18
N HIS A 99 -10.34 -3.87 1.98
CA HIS A 99 -10.93 -3.44 3.24
C HIS A 99 -10.28 -2.16 3.78
N LEU A 100 -11.09 -1.31 4.40
CA LEU A 100 -10.65 -0.17 5.20
C LEU A 100 -10.96 -0.44 6.66
N CYS A 101 -9.97 -0.29 7.53
CA CYS A 101 -10.11 -0.36 8.98
C CYS A 101 -9.87 1.02 9.60
N GLU A 102 -10.89 1.55 10.24
CA GLU A 102 -10.84 2.83 10.96
C GLU A 102 -10.79 2.60 12.49
N ASP A 103 -10.38 1.41 12.92
CA ASP A 103 -10.23 1.05 14.33
C ASP A 103 -8.75 0.91 14.71
N PRO A 104 -8.18 1.86 15.47
CA PRO A 104 -6.77 1.81 15.87
C PRO A 104 -6.44 0.68 16.85
N GLU A 105 -7.44 0.03 17.45
CA GLU A 105 -7.22 -1.08 18.39
C GLU A 105 -6.69 -2.36 17.71
N ILE A 106 -6.83 -2.49 16.39
CA ILE A 106 -6.44 -3.70 15.67
C ILE A 106 -4.91 -3.81 15.54
N ILE A 107 -4.27 -2.81 14.92
CA ILE A 107 -2.81 -2.77 14.72
C ILE A 107 -2.18 -1.45 15.18
N GLY A 108 -2.92 -0.61 15.89
CA GLY A 108 -2.43 0.65 16.44
C GLY A 108 -2.81 1.90 15.67
N THR A 109 -3.20 1.79 14.42
CA THR A 109 -3.64 2.92 13.57
C THR A 109 -4.63 2.44 12.51
N ASP A 110 -5.36 3.39 11.91
CA ASP A 110 -6.19 3.10 10.75
C ASP A 110 -5.34 2.59 9.59
N PHE A 111 -5.89 1.68 8.80
CA PHE A 111 -5.21 1.10 7.64
C PHE A 111 -6.20 0.66 6.57
N TYR A 112 -5.72 0.40 5.37
CA TYR A 112 -6.47 -0.33 4.35
C TYR A 112 -5.60 -1.36 3.65
N ILE A 113 -6.26 -2.32 3.03
CA ILE A 113 -5.62 -3.40 2.28
C ILE A 113 -6.06 -3.30 0.83
N MET A 114 -5.09 -3.41 -0.07
CA MET A 114 -5.31 -3.38 -1.52
C MET A 114 -4.46 -4.43 -2.23
N GLU A 115 -4.75 -4.61 -3.50
CA GLU A 115 -3.99 -5.47 -4.39
C GLU A 115 -2.54 -5.02 -4.49
N PHE A 116 -1.62 -6.00 -4.55
CA PHE A 116 -0.24 -5.75 -4.94
C PHE A 116 -0.15 -5.67 -6.46
N CYS A 117 0.27 -4.52 -6.97
CA CYS A 117 0.51 -4.31 -8.39
C CYS A 117 2.00 -4.48 -8.64
N ASP A 118 2.38 -5.56 -9.34
CA ASP A 118 3.75 -5.79 -9.75
C ASP A 118 4.08 -4.89 -10.93
N GLY A 119 4.86 -3.85 -10.68
CA GLY A 119 5.16 -2.82 -11.66
C GLY A 119 6.50 -2.14 -11.41
N ILE A 120 6.82 -1.21 -12.27
CA ILE A 120 8.05 -0.42 -12.18
C ILE A 120 7.73 0.95 -11.60
N ILE A 121 8.48 1.34 -10.57
CA ILE A 121 8.38 2.68 -9.98
C ILE A 121 9.43 3.57 -10.64
N TYR A 122 8.98 4.64 -11.27
CA TYR A 122 9.85 5.68 -11.82
C TYR A 122 10.04 6.77 -10.78
N TRP A 123 11.23 6.80 -10.17
CA TRP A 123 11.57 7.80 -9.16
C TRP A 123 11.97 9.15 -9.75
N ASP A 124 12.48 9.12 -10.99
CA ASP A 124 12.78 10.33 -11.74
C ASP A 124 11.50 10.87 -12.40
N PRO A 125 11.08 12.11 -12.08
CA PRO A 125 9.85 12.68 -12.63
C PRO A 125 9.82 12.78 -14.16
N VAL A 126 10.99 12.78 -14.80
CA VAL A 126 11.10 12.83 -16.27
C VAL A 126 11.35 11.46 -16.90
N ALA A 127 11.37 10.40 -16.08
CA ALA A 127 11.61 9.01 -16.53
C ALA A 127 12.83 8.90 -17.46
N SER A 128 13.95 9.51 -17.08
CA SER A 128 15.17 9.58 -17.91
C SER A 128 15.81 8.21 -18.16
N GLU A 129 15.51 7.22 -17.32
CA GLU A 129 16.02 5.85 -17.42
C GLU A 129 15.38 5.02 -18.56
N VAL A 130 14.34 5.53 -19.22
CA VAL A 130 13.70 4.85 -20.34
C VAL A 130 13.93 5.60 -21.65
N ASN A 131 13.83 4.88 -22.77
CA ASN A 131 13.97 5.49 -24.08
C ASN A 131 12.83 6.48 -24.40
N THR A 132 13.03 7.31 -25.41
CA THR A 132 12.09 8.40 -25.76
C THR A 132 10.69 7.89 -26.11
N GLU A 133 10.60 6.77 -26.84
CA GLU A 133 9.32 6.20 -27.25
C GLU A 133 8.50 5.71 -26.04
N ARG A 134 9.14 4.96 -25.14
CA ARG A 134 8.51 4.49 -23.90
C ARG A 134 8.15 5.64 -22.98
N ARG A 135 9.00 6.66 -22.88
CA ARG A 135 8.72 7.87 -22.11
C ARG A 135 7.48 8.58 -22.62
N LYS A 136 7.37 8.75 -23.94
CA LYS A 136 6.18 9.34 -24.56
C LYS A 136 4.93 8.55 -24.18
N GLY A 137 4.96 7.22 -24.30
CA GLY A 137 3.85 6.34 -23.93
C GLY A 137 3.44 6.50 -22.46
N ILE A 138 4.39 6.64 -21.52
CA ILE A 138 4.11 6.87 -20.10
C ILE A 138 3.35 8.18 -19.91
N PHE A 139 3.84 9.28 -20.51
CA PHE A 139 3.18 10.60 -20.36
C PHE A 139 1.84 10.66 -21.08
N ASP A 140 1.67 9.98 -22.22
CA ASP A 140 0.40 9.90 -22.92
C ASP A 140 -0.70 9.23 -22.07
N GLN A 141 -0.33 8.26 -21.20
CA GLN A 141 -1.28 7.60 -20.28
C GLN A 141 -1.67 8.47 -19.09
N LEU A 142 -0.91 9.50 -18.77
CA LEU A 142 -1.20 10.41 -17.64
C LEU A 142 -2.18 11.54 -18.02
N ASN A 143 -2.50 11.71 -19.29
CA ASN A 143 -3.37 12.80 -19.80
C ASN A 143 -4.81 12.33 -20.04
#